data_6b4df9d170d230ef9dbe7ce0af963744
#
_entry.id   6b4df9d170d230ef9dbe7ce0af963744
#
_cell.length_a   1.000
_cell.length_b   1.000
_cell.length_c   1.000
_cell.angle_alpha   90.00
_cell.angle_beta   90.00
_cell.angle_gamma   90.00
#
_symmetry.space_group_name_H-M   'P 1'
#
loop_
_entity.id
_entity.type
_entity.pdbx_description
1 polymer ?
#
loop_
_entity_poly.entity_id
_entity_poly.type
_entity_poly.pdbx_seq_one_letter_code
_entity_poly.pdbx_strand_id
1 'polypeptide(L)'
;MSDDPTPNARTLRPATPDDLPAICGLIHELADFERLSHLCQATPEALAPHLFGPRPAAEAVVAEVQGAVVAFALYFTNFSTFLARPGLYLEDLYVQPAHRGSGLGRALLEHLGALAVQRGCGRFEWSVLDWNADAIGFYEGMGAQLLPDWRICRVSGAALERFRR
;
A
#
# COMPACT_ATOMS: atom_id res chain seq x y z
N MET A 1 3.52 31.95 22.43
CA MET A 1 4.27 31.60 21.20
C MET A 1 3.38 30.67 20.44
N SER A 2 2.77 31.19 19.37
CA SER A 2 1.82 30.44 18.54
C SER A 2 2.65 29.55 17.62
N ASP A 3 2.52 28.22 17.77
CA ASP A 3 2.97 27.27 16.75
C ASP A 3 2.04 27.42 15.55
N ASP A 4 2.42 28.30 14.64
CA ASP A 4 1.77 28.43 13.35
C ASP A 4 2.24 27.22 12.51
N PRO A 5 1.35 26.31 12.08
CA PRO A 5 1.77 25.15 11.31
C PRO A 5 2.37 25.63 9.99
N THR A 6 3.63 25.27 9.75
CA THR A 6 4.34 25.54 8.50
C THR A 6 3.43 25.17 7.32
N PRO A 7 3.25 26.06 6.31
CA PRO A 7 2.22 25.87 5.25
C PRO A 7 2.42 24.64 4.35
N ASN A 8 3.31 23.71 4.68
CA ASN A 8 3.60 22.53 3.87
C ASN A 8 3.98 21.31 4.76
N ALA A 9 3.48 21.25 5.98
CA ALA A 9 3.75 20.13 6.87
C ALA A 9 3.18 18.82 6.26
N ARG A 10 4.09 17.94 5.89
CA ARG A 10 3.78 16.57 5.42
C ARG A 10 4.14 15.63 6.54
N THR A 11 3.24 14.74 6.89
CA THR A 11 3.47 13.75 7.93
C THR A 11 3.16 12.36 7.40
N LEU A 12 4.12 11.44 7.56
CA LEU A 12 3.88 10.00 7.41
C LEU A 12 3.66 9.42 8.79
N ARG A 13 2.59 8.71 8.97
CA ARG A 13 2.28 8.05 10.24
C ARG A 13 1.55 6.72 10.04
N PRO A 14 1.64 5.79 10.98
CA PRO A 14 0.76 4.63 10.98
C PRO A 14 -0.71 5.07 10.92
N ALA A 15 -1.51 4.30 10.19
CA ALA A 15 -2.95 4.52 10.15
C ALA A 15 -3.59 4.20 11.51
N THR A 16 -4.66 4.90 11.80
CA THR A 16 -5.53 4.67 12.96
C THR A 16 -6.93 4.29 12.49
N PRO A 17 -7.80 3.76 13.35
CA PRO A 17 -9.20 3.48 12.98
C PRO A 17 -9.95 4.69 12.41
N ASP A 18 -9.62 5.90 12.83
CA ASP A 18 -10.23 7.14 12.31
C ASP A 18 -9.90 7.42 10.85
N ASP A 19 -8.83 6.82 10.33
CA ASP A 19 -8.42 6.96 8.93
C ASP A 19 -9.20 6.03 7.97
N LEU A 20 -9.98 5.09 8.47
CA LEU A 20 -10.69 4.10 7.64
C LEU A 20 -11.52 4.73 6.51
N PRO A 21 -12.31 5.79 6.73
CA PRO A 21 -13.04 6.42 5.63
C PRO A 21 -12.13 6.99 4.54
N ALA A 22 -11.02 7.63 4.93
CA ALA A 22 -10.04 8.19 4.00
C ALA A 22 -9.31 7.09 3.22
N ILE A 23 -8.83 6.05 3.90
CA ILE A 23 -8.18 4.89 3.27
C ILE A 23 -9.13 4.21 2.28
N CYS A 24 -10.38 3.98 2.68
CA CYS A 24 -11.39 3.40 1.80
C CYS A 24 -11.62 4.25 0.55
N GLY A 25 -11.72 5.57 0.70
CA GLY A 25 -11.84 6.50 -0.43
C GLY A 25 -10.64 6.40 -1.38
N LEU A 26 -9.42 6.36 -0.85
CA LEU A 26 -8.20 6.23 -1.64
C LEU A 26 -8.10 4.87 -2.36
N ILE A 27 -8.59 3.79 -1.75
CA ILE A 27 -8.68 2.46 -2.39
C ILE A 27 -9.64 2.53 -3.59
N HIS A 28 -10.79 3.18 -3.46
CA HIS A 28 -11.72 3.36 -4.58
C HIS A 28 -11.12 4.22 -5.69
N GLU A 29 -10.41 5.30 -5.36
CA GLU A 29 -9.70 6.11 -6.36
C GLU A 29 -8.61 5.29 -7.10
N LEU A 30 -7.87 4.42 -6.38
CA LEU A 30 -6.90 3.52 -6.98
C LEU A 30 -7.58 2.51 -7.93
N ALA A 31 -8.70 1.92 -7.49
CA ALA A 31 -9.46 0.98 -8.32
C ALA A 31 -9.97 1.64 -9.61
N ASP A 32 -10.41 2.90 -9.55
CA ASP A 32 -10.78 3.67 -10.74
C ASP A 32 -9.59 3.92 -11.65
N PHE A 33 -8.45 4.31 -11.11
CA PHE A 33 -7.22 4.51 -11.87
C PHE A 33 -6.79 3.24 -12.60
N GLU A 34 -6.88 2.09 -11.96
CA GLU A 34 -6.55 0.78 -12.52
C GLU A 34 -7.67 0.20 -13.41
N ARG A 35 -8.81 0.88 -13.54
CA ARG A 35 -10.01 0.43 -14.29
C ARG A 35 -10.61 -0.87 -13.73
N LEU A 36 -10.51 -1.06 -12.42
CA LEU A 36 -10.95 -2.24 -11.69
C LEU A 36 -12.04 -1.93 -10.65
N SER A 37 -12.72 -0.77 -10.76
CA SER A 37 -13.76 -0.35 -9.80
C SER A 37 -14.86 -1.38 -9.62
N HIS A 38 -15.20 -2.12 -10.67
CA HIS A 38 -16.20 -3.19 -10.64
C HIS A 38 -15.80 -4.38 -9.75
N LEU A 39 -14.53 -4.50 -9.38
CA LEU A 39 -13.99 -5.53 -8.47
C LEU A 39 -13.82 -5.03 -7.05
N CYS A 40 -13.89 -3.71 -6.82
CA CYS A 40 -13.64 -3.13 -5.51
C CYS A 40 -14.85 -3.34 -4.59
N GLN A 41 -14.62 -4.03 -3.47
CA GLN A 41 -15.62 -4.29 -2.42
C GLN A 41 -15.23 -3.66 -1.09
N ALA A 42 -14.24 -2.76 -1.09
CA ALA A 42 -13.75 -2.13 0.13
C ALA A 42 -14.81 -1.22 0.74
N THR A 43 -15.07 -1.42 2.03
CA THR A 43 -15.82 -0.49 2.89
C THR A 43 -15.06 -0.32 4.19
N PRO A 44 -15.28 0.79 4.93
CA PRO A 44 -14.64 0.97 6.24
C PRO A 44 -14.91 -0.20 7.19
N GLU A 45 -16.15 -0.73 7.21
CA GLU A 45 -16.57 -1.84 8.06
C GLU A 45 -15.86 -3.14 7.68
N ALA A 46 -15.65 -3.39 6.37
CA ALA A 46 -14.95 -4.57 5.88
C ALA A 46 -13.45 -4.51 6.17
N LEU A 47 -12.85 -3.32 6.12
CA LEU A 47 -11.41 -3.11 6.35
C LEU A 47 -11.05 -3.15 7.84
N ALA A 48 -11.92 -2.65 8.71
CA ALA A 48 -11.65 -2.46 10.14
C ALA A 48 -11.08 -3.71 10.85
N PRO A 49 -11.68 -4.90 10.75
CA PRO A 49 -11.17 -6.08 11.45
C PRO A 49 -9.83 -6.57 10.92
N HIS A 50 -9.51 -6.28 9.67
CA HIS A 50 -8.28 -6.71 9.00
C HIS A 50 -7.10 -5.75 9.20
N LEU A 51 -7.35 -4.49 9.52
CA LEU A 51 -6.32 -3.50 9.81
C LEU A 51 -6.16 -3.23 11.31
N PHE A 52 -7.25 -3.29 12.07
CA PHE A 52 -7.28 -2.85 13.47
C PHE A 52 -7.89 -3.89 14.43
N GLY A 53 -8.24 -5.05 13.95
CA GLY A 53 -8.74 -6.15 14.78
C GLY A 53 -7.64 -6.83 15.60
N PRO A 54 -7.99 -7.82 16.43
CA PRO A 54 -7.03 -8.49 17.32
C PRO A 54 -5.95 -9.30 16.59
N ARG A 55 -6.18 -9.66 15.34
CA ARG A 55 -5.22 -10.32 14.44
C ARG A 55 -5.30 -9.66 13.07
N PRO A 56 -4.66 -8.51 12.89
CA PRO A 56 -4.70 -7.80 11.62
C PRO A 56 -4.00 -8.61 10.52
N ALA A 57 -4.59 -8.61 9.34
CA ALA A 57 -4.03 -9.25 8.14
C ALA A 57 -3.05 -8.32 7.42
N ALA A 58 -3.18 -7.02 7.61
CA ALA A 58 -2.36 -5.99 6.98
C ALA A 58 -2.18 -4.79 7.91
N GLU A 59 -1.25 -3.94 7.53
CA GLU A 59 -0.96 -2.66 8.18
C GLU A 59 -1.03 -1.55 7.14
N ALA A 60 -1.23 -0.32 7.57
CA ALA A 60 -1.24 0.82 6.68
C ALA A 60 -0.47 2.01 7.28
N VAL A 61 0.16 2.77 6.39
CA VAL A 61 0.74 4.08 6.64
C VAL A 61 -0.02 5.09 5.80
N VAL A 62 -0.33 6.23 6.36
CA VAL A 62 -0.97 7.34 5.65
C VAL A 62 -0.03 8.53 5.55
N ALA A 63 -0.17 9.27 4.46
CA ALA A 63 0.47 10.57 4.30
C ALA A 63 -0.58 11.67 4.44
N GLU A 64 -0.30 12.59 5.34
CA GLU A 64 -1.16 13.70 5.69
C GLU A 64 -0.53 15.01 5.23
N VAL A 65 -1.33 15.85 4.59
CA VAL A 65 -0.96 17.20 4.15
C VAL A 65 -2.02 18.15 4.67
N GLN A 66 -1.62 19.13 5.46
CA GLN A 66 -2.53 20.13 6.04
C GLN A 66 -3.72 19.49 6.81
N GLY A 67 -3.47 18.38 7.51
CA GLY A 67 -4.49 17.68 8.29
C GLY A 67 -5.40 16.75 7.47
N ALA A 68 -5.20 16.62 6.17
CA ALA A 68 -5.96 15.70 5.32
C ALA A 68 -5.10 14.51 4.88
N VAL A 69 -5.64 13.31 4.97
CA VAL A 69 -5.01 12.10 4.43
C VAL A 69 -5.16 12.10 2.91
N VAL A 70 -4.04 12.19 2.20
CA VAL A 70 -3.98 12.35 0.74
C VAL A 70 -3.28 11.19 0.03
N ALA A 71 -2.69 10.29 0.78
CA ALA A 71 -2.01 9.11 0.26
C ALA A 71 -1.96 8.01 1.32
N PHE A 72 -1.83 6.78 0.88
CA PHE A 72 -1.64 5.64 1.76
C PHE A 72 -0.74 4.58 1.13
N ALA A 73 -0.19 3.73 1.98
CA ALA A 73 0.41 2.46 1.62
C ALA A 73 -0.13 1.38 2.54
N LEU A 74 -0.61 0.28 1.97
CA LEU A 74 -1.12 -0.89 2.69
C LEU A 74 -0.18 -2.06 2.42
N TYR A 75 0.25 -2.75 3.46
CA TYR A 75 1.30 -3.76 3.38
C TYR A 75 1.11 -4.86 4.41
N PHE A 76 1.79 -5.98 4.18
CA PHE A 76 1.79 -7.11 5.10
C PHE A 76 3.12 -7.87 5.03
N THR A 77 3.34 -8.77 5.98
CA THR A 77 4.54 -9.61 6.02
C THR A 77 4.27 -10.91 5.27
N ASN A 78 5.13 -11.24 4.29
CA ASN A 78 5.24 -12.55 3.67
C ASN A 78 6.53 -13.25 4.11
N PHE A 79 6.89 -14.36 3.51
CA PHE A 79 8.07 -15.11 3.89
C PHE A 79 8.81 -15.65 2.66
N SER A 80 10.13 -15.53 2.66
CA SER A 80 10.99 -16.15 1.67
C SER A 80 11.65 -17.38 2.25
N THR A 81 11.28 -18.55 1.76
CA THR A 81 11.91 -19.82 2.17
C THR A 81 13.37 -19.88 1.75
N PHE A 82 13.71 -19.33 0.59
CA PHE A 82 15.08 -19.34 0.06
C PHE A 82 16.03 -18.45 0.86
N LEU A 83 15.52 -17.29 1.33
CA LEU A 83 16.30 -16.40 2.19
C LEU A 83 16.19 -16.77 3.68
N ALA A 84 15.23 -17.65 4.03
CA ALA A 84 14.85 -17.99 5.41
C ALA A 84 14.55 -16.74 6.26
N ARG A 85 13.85 -15.76 5.65
CA ARG A 85 13.54 -14.46 6.26
C ARG A 85 12.15 -14.00 5.91
N PRO A 86 11.52 -13.18 6.76
CA PRO A 86 10.31 -12.46 6.37
C PRO A 86 10.60 -11.53 5.19
N GLY A 87 9.56 -11.19 4.45
CA GLY A 87 9.54 -10.14 3.46
C GLY A 87 8.46 -9.13 3.79
N LEU A 88 8.63 -7.89 3.37
CA LEU A 88 7.57 -6.92 3.36
C LEU A 88 6.92 -6.92 1.98
N TYR A 89 5.59 -7.05 1.94
CA TYR A 89 4.83 -6.99 0.69
C TYR A 89 3.90 -5.77 0.71
N LEU A 90 4.09 -4.89 -0.24
CA LEU A 90 3.22 -3.75 -0.45
C LEU A 90 2.06 -4.18 -1.35
N GLU A 91 0.84 -4.17 -0.79
CA GLU A 91 -0.37 -4.45 -1.58
C GLU A 91 -0.76 -3.26 -2.45
N ASP A 92 -0.92 -2.10 -1.82
CA ASP A 92 -1.35 -0.88 -2.49
C ASP A 92 -0.53 0.34 -2.05
N LEU A 93 -0.21 1.20 -3.01
CA LEU A 93 0.29 2.54 -2.78
C LEU A 93 -0.43 3.50 -3.71
N TYR A 94 -1.06 4.52 -3.12
CA TYR A 94 -1.78 5.52 -3.89
C TYR A 94 -1.57 6.92 -3.35
N VAL A 95 -1.37 7.87 -4.25
CA VAL A 95 -1.29 9.30 -3.97
C VAL A 95 -2.34 10.00 -4.81
N GLN A 96 -3.18 10.83 -4.18
CA GLN A 96 -4.19 11.61 -4.88
C GLN A 96 -3.54 12.45 -5.99
N PRO A 97 -4.19 12.60 -7.16
CA PRO A 97 -3.62 13.30 -8.32
C PRO A 97 -3.08 14.70 -8.01
N ALA A 98 -3.80 15.48 -7.19
CA ALA A 98 -3.39 16.83 -6.79
C ALA A 98 -2.08 16.89 -5.99
N HIS A 99 -1.65 15.76 -5.42
CA HIS A 99 -0.44 15.66 -4.58
C HIS A 99 0.68 14.84 -5.24
N ARG A 100 0.48 14.39 -6.48
CA ARG A 100 1.51 13.69 -7.26
C ARG A 100 2.64 14.64 -7.67
N GLY A 101 3.81 14.08 -7.97
CA GLY A 101 5.00 14.87 -8.28
C GLY A 101 5.60 15.64 -7.09
N SER A 102 5.01 15.48 -5.89
CA SER A 102 5.46 16.15 -4.67
C SER A 102 6.45 15.32 -3.83
N GLY A 103 6.77 14.09 -4.26
CA GLY A 103 7.66 13.17 -3.55
C GLY A 103 6.96 12.28 -2.50
N LEU A 104 5.63 12.34 -2.34
CA LEU A 104 4.92 11.52 -1.35
C LEU A 104 5.03 10.02 -1.64
N GLY A 105 4.89 9.61 -2.90
CA GLY A 105 5.04 8.20 -3.28
C GLY A 105 6.43 7.65 -2.95
N ARG A 106 7.48 8.44 -3.24
CA ARG A 106 8.85 8.11 -2.87
C ARG A 106 9.00 8.00 -1.35
N ALA A 107 8.51 8.98 -0.61
CA ALA A 107 8.59 8.99 0.85
C ALA A 107 7.90 7.77 1.49
N LEU A 108 6.73 7.35 0.96
CA LEU A 108 6.04 6.14 1.41
C LEU A 108 6.86 4.88 1.13
N LEU A 109 7.45 4.73 -0.07
CA LEU A 109 8.29 3.59 -0.39
C LEU A 109 9.58 3.56 0.44
N GLU A 110 10.24 4.70 0.63
CA GLU A 110 11.43 4.81 1.48
C GLU A 110 11.11 4.46 2.94
N HIS A 111 9.96 4.93 3.44
CA HIS A 111 9.48 4.57 4.78
C HIS A 111 9.29 3.05 4.93
N LEU A 112 8.62 2.41 3.98
CA LEU A 112 8.41 0.96 4.00
C LEU A 112 9.71 0.18 3.80
N GLY A 113 10.63 0.67 2.96
CA GLY A 113 11.95 0.10 2.80
C GLY A 113 12.75 0.13 4.10
N ALA A 114 12.73 1.26 4.82
CA ALA A 114 13.35 1.38 6.14
C ALA A 114 12.71 0.43 7.15
N LEU A 115 11.38 0.31 7.14
CA LEU A 115 10.63 -0.62 7.99
C LEU A 115 11.00 -2.09 7.69
N ALA A 116 11.17 -2.45 6.41
CA ALA A 116 11.59 -3.77 5.99
C ALA A 116 12.98 -4.10 6.56
N VAL A 117 13.93 -3.16 6.47
CA VAL A 117 15.27 -3.32 7.06
C VAL A 117 15.18 -3.47 8.58
N GLN A 118 14.43 -2.60 9.25
CA GLN A 118 14.25 -2.64 10.70
C GLN A 118 13.66 -3.98 11.19
N ARG A 119 12.74 -4.57 10.41
CA ARG A 119 12.10 -5.86 10.70
C ARG A 119 12.95 -7.08 10.30
N GLY A 120 14.15 -6.88 9.75
CA GLY A 120 15.02 -7.96 9.29
C GLY A 120 14.49 -8.69 8.05
N CYS A 121 13.65 -8.04 7.24
CA CYS A 121 13.15 -8.60 6.00
C CYS A 121 14.30 -8.85 5.00
N GLY A 122 14.21 -9.95 4.27
CA GLY A 122 15.17 -10.28 3.22
C GLY A 122 14.81 -9.67 1.87
N ARG A 123 13.58 -9.17 1.71
CA ARG A 123 13.08 -8.55 0.47
C ARG A 123 11.92 -7.61 0.77
N PHE A 124 11.70 -6.68 -0.15
CA PHE A 124 10.55 -5.79 -0.19
C PHE A 124 9.96 -5.88 -1.60
N GLU A 125 8.71 -6.30 -1.73
CA GLU A 125 8.08 -6.63 -3.01
C GLU A 125 6.71 -5.99 -3.18
N TRP A 126 6.31 -5.80 -4.43
CA TRP A 126 4.97 -5.40 -4.85
C TRP A 126 4.73 -5.82 -6.29
N SER A 127 3.47 -5.71 -6.75
CA SER A 127 3.10 -5.92 -8.13
C SER A 127 2.79 -4.58 -8.80
N VAL A 128 2.97 -4.53 -10.10
CA VAL A 128 2.63 -3.39 -10.94
C VAL A 128 1.95 -3.89 -12.21
N LEU A 129 0.93 -3.17 -12.68
CA LEU A 129 0.30 -3.48 -13.96
C LEU A 129 1.29 -3.22 -15.10
N ASP A 130 1.37 -4.13 -16.04
CA ASP A 130 2.36 -4.12 -17.12
C ASP A 130 2.25 -2.91 -18.07
N TRP A 131 1.06 -2.34 -18.17
CA TRP A 131 0.82 -1.12 -18.95
C TRP A 131 1.21 0.18 -18.23
N ASN A 132 1.49 0.14 -16.91
CA ASN A 132 1.80 1.32 -16.10
C ASN A 132 3.29 1.69 -16.18
N ALA A 133 3.70 2.15 -17.36
CA ALA A 133 5.11 2.46 -17.64
C ALA A 133 5.68 3.54 -16.70
N ASP A 134 4.87 4.53 -16.30
CA ASP A 134 5.31 5.60 -15.39
C ASP A 134 5.65 5.04 -14.00
N ALA A 135 4.81 4.16 -13.46
CA ALA A 135 5.08 3.50 -12.18
C ALA A 135 6.29 2.57 -12.28
N ILE A 136 6.41 1.79 -13.36
CA ILE A 136 7.55 0.90 -13.60
C ILE A 136 8.85 1.71 -13.60
N GLY A 137 8.93 2.78 -14.38
CA GLY A 137 10.12 3.64 -14.44
C GLY A 137 10.45 4.28 -13.09
N PHE A 138 9.43 4.66 -12.33
CA PHE A 138 9.61 5.17 -10.97
C PHE A 138 10.21 4.12 -10.02
N TYR A 139 9.70 2.89 -10.04
CA TYR A 139 10.19 1.81 -9.19
C TYR A 139 11.62 1.39 -9.56
N GLU A 140 11.91 1.25 -10.85
CA GLU A 140 13.27 0.97 -11.32
C GLU A 140 14.26 2.07 -10.92
N GLY A 141 13.84 3.33 -10.98
CA GLY A 141 14.63 4.48 -10.51
C GLY A 141 14.90 4.46 -8.99
N MET A 142 14.14 3.69 -8.22
CA MET A 142 14.36 3.44 -6.80
C MET A 142 15.18 2.17 -6.52
N GLY A 143 15.63 1.47 -7.56
CA GLY A 143 16.44 0.25 -7.44
C GLY A 143 15.64 -1.04 -7.43
N ALA A 144 14.33 -1.00 -7.71
CA ALA A 144 13.54 -2.21 -7.87
C ALA A 144 13.89 -2.93 -9.18
N GLN A 145 13.77 -4.25 -9.18
CA GLN A 145 13.93 -5.09 -10.35
C GLN A 145 12.59 -5.73 -10.72
N LEU A 146 12.18 -5.62 -11.98
CA LEU A 146 11.05 -6.39 -12.50
C LEU A 146 11.44 -7.87 -12.61
N LEU A 147 10.52 -8.76 -12.25
CA LEU A 147 10.68 -10.22 -12.35
C LEU A 147 9.74 -10.75 -13.42
N PRO A 148 10.05 -10.62 -14.73
CA PRO A 148 9.12 -10.90 -15.83
C PRO A 148 8.80 -12.40 -15.99
N ASP A 149 9.63 -13.28 -15.47
CA ASP A 149 9.43 -14.73 -15.55
C ASP A 149 8.39 -15.25 -14.54
N TRP A 150 8.03 -14.44 -13.54
CA TRP A 150 7.02 -14.80 -12.55
C TRP A 150 5.63 -14.34 -12.99
N ARG A 151 4.64 -15.19 -12.74
CA ARG A 151 3.23 -14.87 -12.98
C ARG A 151 2.42 -15.09 -11.73
N ILE A 152 1.47 -14.19 -11.49
CA ILE A 152 0.53 -14.31 -10.36
C ILE A 152 -0.51 -15.36 -10.72
N CYS A 153 -0.67 -16.37 -9.85
CA CYS A 153 -1.76 -17.33 -9.93
C CYS A 153 -2.77 -17.00 -8.83
N ARG A 154 -4.04 -16.88 -9.21
CA ARG A 154 -5.12 -16.49 -8.29
C ARG A 154 -6.31 -17.42 -8.41
N VAL A 155 -6.83 -17.84 -7.28
CA VAL A 155 -8.14 -18.50 -7.18
C VAL A 155 -9.04 -17.61 -6.35
N SER A 156 -10.20 -17.26 -6.84
CA SER A 156 -11.14 -16.33 -6.17
C SER A 156 -12.60 -16.69 -6.47
N GLY A 157 -13.52 -16.06 -5.74
CA GLY A 157 -14.96 -16.24 -5.94
C GLY A 157 -15.40 -17.70 -5.88
N ALA A 158 -16.27 -18.11 -6.78
CA ALA A 158 -16.81 -19.48 -6.84
C ALA A 158 -15.74 -20.56 -6.96
N ALA A 159 -14.60 -20.26 -7.60
CA ALA A 159 -13.49 -21.21 -7.68
C ALA A 159 -12.83 -21.46 -6.33
N LEU A 160 -12.73 -20.43 -5.48
CA LEU A 160 -12.20 -20.55 -4.12
C LEU A 160 -13.17 -21.34 -3.22
N GLU A 161 -14.49 -21.13 -3.37
CA GLU A 161 -15.51 -21.85 -2.60
C GLU A 161 -15.48 -23.37 -2.80
N ARG A 162 -14.94 -23.86 -3.91
CA ARG A 162 -14.78 -25.31 -4.14
C ARG A 162 -13.82 -25.99 -3.18
N PHE A 163 -12.96 -25.24 -2.47
CA PHE A 163 -12.06 -25.76 -1.45
C PHE A 163 -12.73 -25.88 -0.08
N ARG A 164 -13.99 -25.47 0.06
CA ARG A 164 -14.76 -25.65 1.30
C ARG A 164 -14.99 -27.16 1.51
N ARG A 165 -14.54 -27.68 2.65
CA ARG A 165 -14.72 -29.07 3.08
C ARG A 165 -15.87 -29.18 4.04
#